data_d70e20de90a9a72bcf738d303004f2bb
#
_entry.id   d70e20de90a9a72bcf738d303004f2bb
#
_cell.length_a   1.000
_cell.length_b   1.000
_cell.length_c   1.000
_cell.angle_alpha   90.00
_cell.angle_beta   90.00
_cell.angle_gamma   90.00
#
_symmetry.space_group_name_H-M   'P 1'
#
loop_
_entity.id
_entity.type
_entity.pdbx_description
1 polymer ?
#
loop_
_entity_poly.entity_id
_entity_poly.type
_entity_poly.pdbx_seq_one_letter_code
_entity_poly.pdbx_strand_id
1 'polypeptide(L)' 'MAGPIALKLRALREERGLTHKEAAELTNVSHWTLIALESGKRAPYMPTVTKIARAYGVPLDELVEE' A
#
# COMPACT_ATOMS: atom_id res chain seq x y z
N MET A 1 -3.31 1.47 -15.95
CA MET A 1 -3.64 0.17 -15.38
C MET A 1 -2.80 -0.07 -14.13
N ALA A 2 -3.42 -0.47 -13.04
CA ALA A 2 -2.70 -0.71 -11.80
C ALA A 2 -1.90 -2.02 -11.88
N GLY A 3 -0.67 -2.00 -11.40
CA GLY A 3 0.15 -3.19 -11.36
C GLY A 3 -0.17 -4.07 -10.16
N PRO A 4 0.49 -5.23 -10.05
CA PRO A 4 0.22 -6.18 -8.95
C PRO A 4 0.40 -5.57 -7.56
N ILE A 5 1.43 -4.75 -7.36
CA ILE A 5 1.66 -4.13 -6.06
C ILE A 5 0.51 -3.19 -5.71
N ALA A 6 0.04 -2.41 -6.68
CA ALA A 6 -1.05 -1.46 -6.45
C ALA A 6 -2.32 -2.20 -6.00
N LEU A 7 -2.64 -3.28 -6.69
CA LEU A 7 -3.83 -4.07 -6.36
C LEU A 7 -3.71 -4.73 -4.99
N LYS A 8 -2.52 -5.20 -4.64
CA LYS A 8 -2.31 -5.82 -3.34
C LYS A 8 -2.37 -4.83 -2.20
N LEU A 9 -1.83 -3.64 -2.40
CA LEU A 9 -1.92 -2.60 -1.37
C LEU A 9 -3.37 -2.24 -1.11
N ARG A 10 -4.16 -2.13 -2.17
CA ARG A 10 -5.57 -1.83 -2.03
C ARG A 10 -6.30 -2.95 -1.29
N ALA A 11 -6.04 -4.20 -1.67
CA ALA A 11 -6.67 -5.35 -1.03
C ALA A 11 -6.34 -5.41 0.46
N LEU A 12 -5.09 -5.18 0.82
CA LEU A 12 -4.67 -5.21 2.21
C LEU A 12 -5.37 -4.13 3.03
N ARG A 13 -5.51 -2.94 2.45
CA ARG A 13 -6.22 -1.85 3.12
C ARG A 13 -7.70 -2.20 3.31
N GLU A 14 -8.33 -2.68 2.25
CA GLU A 14 -9.76 -3.01 2.28
C GLU A 14 -10.08 -4.16 3.22
N GLU A 15 -9.20 -5.15 3.27
CA GLU A 15 -9.36 -6.27 4.20
C GLU A 15 -9.38 -5.82 5.65
N ARG A 16 -8.70 -4.71 5.94
CA ARG A 16 -8.64 -4.14 7.28
C ARG A 16 -9.72 -3.12 7.54
N GLY A 17 -10.58 -2.89 6.56
CA GLY A 17 -11.67 -1.94 6.68
C GLY A 17 -11.23 -0.50 6.83
N LEU A 18 -10.09 -0.15 6.27
CA LEU A 18 -9.51 1.18 6.45
C LEU A 18 -9.82 2.10 5.28
N THR A 19 -10.13 3.36 5.59
CA THR A 19 -10.14 4.41 4.58
C THR A 19 -8.70 4.78 4.28
N HIS A 20 -8.48 5.55 3.22
CA HIS A 20 -7.13 6.02 2.90
C HIS A 20 -6.56 6.88 4.03
N LYS A 21 -7.40 7.69 4.66
CA LYS A 21 -6.96 8.53 5.78
C LYS A 21 -6.53 7.68 6.98
N GLU A 22 -7.33 6.67 7.29
CA GLU A 22 -6.99 5.76 8.38
C GLU A 22 -5.72 4.98 8.09
N ALA A 23 -5.59 4.52 6.85
CA ALA A 23 -4.38 3.82 6.45
C ALA A 23 -3.15 4.73 6.51
N ALA A 24 -3.33 6.01 6.15
CA ALA A 24 -2.24 6.97 6.24
C ALA A 24 -1.75 7.13 7.68
N GLU A 25 -2.67 7.17 8.62
CA GLU A 25 -2.31 7.26 10.04
C GLU A 25 -1.58 6.01 10.51
N LEU A 26 -2.07 4.86 10.08
CA LEU A 26 -1.46 3.59 10.48
C LEU A 26 -0.07 3.40 9.88
N THR A 27 0.08 3.72 8.60
CA THR A 27 1.32 3.48 7.87
C THR A 27 2.32 4.61 7.99
N ASN A 28 1.87 5.77 8.44
CA ASN A 28 2.65 7.00 8.47
C ASN A 28 3.12 7.40 7.06
N VAL A 29 2.25 7.15 6.08
CA VAL A 29 2.45 7.51 4.68
C VAL A 29 1.29 8.41 4.29
N SER A 30 1.56 9.48 3.55
CA SER A 30 0.53 10.41 3.11
C SER A 30 -0.61 9.69 2.41
N HIS A 31 -1.86 10.07 2.70
CA HIS A 31 -2.99 9.43 2.05
C HIS A 31 -2.99 9.68 0.54
N TRP A 32 -2.45 10.81 0.09
CA TRP A 32 -2.32 11.07 -1.34
C TRP A 32 -1.36 10.09 -1.99
N THR A 33 -0.27 9.75 -1.28
CA THR A 33 0.67 8.75 -1.76
C THR A 33 0.02 7.38 -1.83
N LEU A 34 -0.78 7.02 -0.82
CA LEU A 34 -1.50 5.76 -0.82
C LEU A 34 -2.47 5.68 -1.99
N ILE A 35 -3.23 6.74 -2.23
CA ILE A 35 -4.17 6.79 -3.35
C ILE A 35 -3.43 6.60 -4.67
N ALA A 36 -2.32 7.30 -4.84
CA ALA A 36 -1.54 7.21 -6.09
C ALA A 36 -0.93 5.83 -6.28
N LEU A 37 -0.45 5.21 -5.21
CA LEU A 37 0.11 3.87 -5.27
C LEU A 37 -0.95 2.84 -5.61
N GLU A 38 -2.12 2.94 -4.99
CA GLU A 38 -3.19 1.98 -5.22
C GLU A 38 -3.83 2.11 -6.59
N SER A 39 -3.80 3.31 -7.16
CA SER A 39 -4.37 3.55 -8.49
C SER A 39 -3.36 3.28 -9.61
N GLY A 40 -2.11 3.03 -9.27
CA GLY A 40 -1.07 2.80 -10.26
C GLY A 40 -0.52 4.06 -10.90
N LYS A 41 -0.91 5.23 -10.41
CA LYS A 41 -0.42 6.50 -10.95
C LYS A 41 1.01 6.79 -10.52
N ARG A 42 1.45 6.18 -9.44
CA ARG A 42 2.79 6.39 -8.92
C ARG A 42 3.50 5.04 -8.86
N ALA A 43 4.74 5.02 -9.32
CA ALA A 43 5.55 3.81 -9.25
C ALA A 43 5.82 3.47 -7.79
N PRO A 44 5.79 2.19 -7.41
CA PRO A 44 6.09 1.79 -6.04
C PRO A 44 7.55 2.08 -5.70
N TYR A 45 7.74 2.80 -4.60
CA TYR A 45 9.06 3.11 -4.07
C TYR A 45 9.29 2.14 -2.91
N MET A 46 10.30 1.31 -3.01
CA MET A 46 10.46 0.19 -2.09
C MET A 46 10.53 0.58 -0.61
N PRO A 47 11.25 1.65 -0.21
CA PRO A 47 11.21 2.05 1.20
C PRO A 47 9.80 2.39 1.69
N THR A 48 8.98 3.01 0.85
CA THR A 48 7.60 3.32 1.19
C THR A 48 6.77 2.04 1.28
N VAL A 49 6.93 1.14 0.31
CA VAL A 49 6.20 -0.13 0.31
C VAL A 49 6.55 -0.96 1.53
N THR A 50 7.83 -0.99 1.91
CA THR A 50 8.27 -1.71 3.11
C THR A 50 7.60 -1.15 4.37
N LYS A 51 7.50 0.16 4.44
CA LYS A 51 6.86 0.83 5.57
C LYS A 51 5.39 0.43 5.68
N ILE A 52 4.71 0.41 4.54
CA ILE A 52 3.31 0.01 4.49
C ILE A 52 3.14 -1.46 4.87
N ALA A 53 3.99 -2.34 4.34
CA ALA A 53 3.93 -3.76 4.65
C ALA A 53 4.10 -4.01 6.14
N ARG A 54 5.04 -3.30 6.76
CA ARG A 54 5.25 -3.44 8.20
C ARG A 54 4.03 -3.00 9.00
N ALA A 55 3.43 -1.91 8.59
CA ALA A 55 2.26 -1.39 9.29
C ALA A 55 1.07 -2.34 9.18
N TYR A 56 0.93 -3.00 8.04
CA TYR A 56 -0.14 -3.97 7.85
C TYR A 56 0.20 -5.34 8.41
N GLY A 57 1.44 -5.54 8.87
CA GLY A 57 1.84 -6.82 9.46
C GLY A 57 2.01 -7.93 8.45
N VAL A 58 2.39 -7.60 7.23
CA VAL A 58 2.61 -8.60 6.18
C VAL A 58 4.06 -8.54 5.72
N PRO A 59 4.62 -9.69 5.29
CA PRO A 59 5.98 -9.69 4.75
C PRO A 59 6.01 -8.97 3.41
N LEU A 60 7.14 -8.33 3.13
CA LEU A 60 7.30 -7.62 1.87
C LEU A 60 7.13 -8.54 0.67
N ASP A 61 7.49 -9.80 0.82
CA ASP A 61 7.38 -10.80 -0.24
C ASP A 61 5.95 -10.95 -0.76
N GLU A 62 4.96 -10.70 0.08
CA GLU A 62 3.57 -10.77 -0.35
C GLU A 62 3.22 -9.65 -1.32
N LEU A 63 3.93 -8.54 -1.25
CA LEU A 63 3.68 -7.38 -2.11
C LEU A 63 4.51 -7.43 -3.37
N VAL A 64 5.68 -8.03 -3.28
CA VAL A 64 6.61 -8.09 -4.40
C VAL A 64 6.58 -9.51 -4.98
N GLU A 65 5.79 -9.69 -6.03
CA GLU A 65 5.68 -10.99 -6.67
C GLU A 65 6.42 -11.03 -7.98
N GLU A 66 6.93 -12.18 -8.28
CA GLU A 66 7.58 -12.45 -9.56
C GLU A 66 6.57 -12.68 -10.65
#